data_64d08c0ebce85cad278900d9f68be071
#
_entry.id   64d08c0ebce85cad278900d9f68be071
#
_cell.length_a   1.000
_cell.length_b   1.000
_cell.length_c   1.000
_cell.angle_alpha   90.00
_cell.angle_beta   90.00
_cell.angle_gamma   90.00
#
_symmetry.space_group_name_H-M   'P 1'
#
loop_
_entity.id
_entity.type
_entity.pdbx_description
1 polymer ?
#
loop_
_entity_poly.entity_id
_entity_poly.type
_entity_poly.pdbx_seq_one_letter_code
_entity_poly.pdbx_strand_id
1 'polypeptide(L)'
;RDRSPSRGLGDVYKRQERSADGKIRITLDVASECIQKRVVKYDKTGDNHYDTISAFIKSMRGSDPDAAVYYLAKMLYAGEDIKFIARRIMICASEDVGNADPMALTVAVSASQAVERIGMPEAQIILSQAVTYVATAPKSNAACNAIFDAMASVKHTKTTVPSHLQDAHYKGAQKLGHGIGYKYAHNYPHHYVEQQYLPDEI
;
A
#
# COMPACT_ATOMS: atom_id res chain seq x y z
N ARG A 1 -22.71 -3.33 24.64
CA ARG A 1 -21.83 -3.64 23.47
C ARG A 1 -20.47 -3.98 24.04
N ASP A 2 -20.22 -5.27 24.15
CA ASP A 2 -18.98 -5.78 24.74
C ASP A 2 -17.89 -5.76 23.66
N ARG A 3 -16.86 -4.92 23.87
CA ARG A 3 -15.70 -4.77 22.96
C ARG A 3 -14.55 -5.70 23.37
N SER A 4 -14.88 -6.91 23.81
CA SER A 4 -13.88 -7.89 24.20
C SER A 4 -13.05 -8.36 22.98
N PRO A 5 -11.71 -8.43 23.06
CA PRO A 5 -10.83 -8.87 21.97
C PRO A 5 -10.92 -10.37 21.65
N SER A 6 -11.74 -11.14 22.34
CA SER A 6 -11.92 -12.57 22.12
C SER A 6 -13.18 -12.88 21.31
N ARG A 7 -13.23 -12.47 20.03
CA ARG A 7 -14.35 -12.79 19.12
C ARG A 7 -14.65 -14.30 19.02
N GLY A 8 -13.66 -15.15 19.21
CA GLY A 8 -13.86 -16.60 19.23
C GLY A 8 -14.72 -17.11 20.38
N LEU A 9 -14.60 -16.50 21.54
CA LEU A 9 -15.44 -16.83 22.72
C LEU A 9 -16.84 -16.23 22.59
N GLY A 10 -16.99 -15.03 22.02
CA GLY A 10 -18.30 -14.41 21.80
C GLY A 10 -19.22 -15.20 20.87
N ASP A 11 -18.69 -15.85 19.83
CA ASP A 11 -19.47 -16.72 18.95
C ASP A 11 -19.86 -18.04 19.61
N VAL A 12 -19.04 -18.55 20.55
CA VAL A 12 -19.38 -19.69 21.40
C VAL A 12 -20.56 -19.33 22.31
N TYR A 13 -20.57 -18.14 22.92
CA TYR A 13 -21.67 -17.68 23.78
C TYR A 13 -23.00 -17.44 23.05
N LYS A 14 -22.98 -17.04 21.80
CA LYS A 14 -24.20 -16.76 21.00
C LYS A 14 -24.92 -18.01 20.51
N ARG A 15 -24.29 -19.17 20.47
CA ARG A 15 -24.82 -20.42 19.92
C ARG A 15 -25.22 -21.46 20.96
N GLN A 16 -25.04 -21.16 22.24
CA GLN A 16 -25.34 -22.12 23.28
C GLN A 16 -26.78 -21.98 23.79
N GLU A 17 -27.54 -23.04 23.67
CA GLU A 17 -28.75 -23.23 24.46
C GLU A 17 -28.34 -23.31 25.92
N ARG A 18 -28.97 -22.48 26.78
CA ARG A 18 -28.78 -22.57 28.21
C ARG A 18 -29.35 -23.88 28.73
N SER A 19 -28.53 -24.67 29.39
CA SER A 19 -29.04 -25.85 30.10
C SER A 19 -30.06 -25.45 31.18
N ALA A 20 -30.93 -26.37 31.56
CA ALA A 20 -32.01 -26.11 32.56
C ALA A 20 -31.50 -25.57 33.90
N ASP A 21 -30.21 -25.74 34.22
CA ASP A 21 -29.52 -25.22 35.39
C ASP A 21 -28.89 -23.83 35.20
N GLY A 22 -29.10 -23.19 34.04
CA GLY A 22 -28.58 -21.87 33.72
C GLY A 22 -27.06 -21.80 33.43
N LYS A 23 -26.37 -22.95 33.42
CA LYS A 23 -24.92 -23.02 33.18
C LYS A 23 -24.63 -23.25 31.68
N ILE A 24 -23.60 -22.57 31.22
CA ILE A 24 -23.10 -22.74 29.86
C ILE A 24 -22.09 -23.89 29.87
N ARG A 25 -22.40 -24.98 29.13
CA ARG A 25 -21.49 -26.13 28.99
C ARG A 25 -20.80 -26.06 27.65
N ILE A 26 -19.49 -25.87 27.65
CA ILE A 26 -18.66 -25.96 26.43
C ILE A 26 -18.23 -27.41 26.28
N THR A 27 -18.84 -28.14 25.34
CA THR A 27 -18.45 -29.50 25.02
C THR A 27 -17.29 -29.48 24.00
N LEU A 28 -16.55 -30.59 23.93
CA LEU A 28 -15.48 -30.78 22.94
C LEU A 28 -16.00 -30.60 21.51
N ASP A 29 -17.24 -31.01 21.23
CA ASP A 29 -17.87 -30.89 19.91
C ASP A 29 -18.12 -29.43 19.54
N VAL A 30 -18.64 -28.63 20.47
CA VAL A 30 -18.85 -27.18 20.27
C VAL A 30 -17.52 -26.45 20.11
N ALA A 31 -16.51 -26.84 20.88
CA ALA A 31 -15.17 -26.28 20.74
C ALA A 31 -14.53 -26.68 19.39
N SER A 32 -14.69 -27.93 18.98
CA SER A 32 -14.20 -28.45 17.69
C SER A 32 -14.90 -27.78 16.51
N GLU A 33 -16.22 -27.57 16.58
CA GLU A 33 -16.97 -26.86 15.53
C GLU A 33 -16.56 -25.39 15.39
N CYS A 34 -16.26 -24.73 16.51
CA CYS A 34 -15.73 -23.36 16.51
C CYS A 34 -14.29 -23.31 15.96
N ILE A 35 -13.50 -24.34 16.20
CA ILE A 35 -12.13 -24.48 15.66
C ILE A 35 -12.19 -24.85 14.18
N GLN A 36 -13.06 -25.77 13.75
CA GLN A 36 -13.17 -26.19 12.34
C GLN A 36 -13.66 -25.07 11.41
N LYS A 37 -14.51 -24.15 11.89
CA LYS A 37 -14.88 -22.95 11.13
C LYS A 37 -13.73 -21.94 10.95
N ARG A 38 -12.65 -22.08 11.73
CA ARG A 38 -11.39 -21.31 11.59
C ARG A 38 -10.38 -21.95 10.64
N VAL A 39 -10.61 -23.14 10.15
CA VAL A 39 -9.71 -23.82 9.22
C VAL A 39 -10.07 -23.46 7.78
N VAL A 40 -10.13 -22.18 7.44
CA VAL A 40 -9.52 -21.77 6.18
C VAL A 40 -8.02 -21.89 6.45
N LYS A 41 -7.34 -22.77 5.72
CA LYS A 41 -5.88 -22.96 5.80
C LYS A 41 -5.16 -21.64 5.47
N TYR A 42 -5.08 -20.75 6.44
CA TYR A 42 -4.30 -19.54 6.40
C TYR A 42 -3.31 -19.64 7.56
N ASP A 43 -2.23 -20.34 7.30
CA ASP A 43 -1.10 -20.35 8.21
C ASP A 43 -0.39 -18.99 8.09
N LYS A 44 -0.40 -18.18 9.15
CA LYS A 44 0.24 -16.84 9.16
C LYS A 44 1.75 -16.89 8.91
N THR A 45 2.34 -18.06 8.93
CA THR A 45 3.78 -18.30 8.72
C THR A 45 4.08 -19.25 7.56
N GLY A 46 3.06 -19.77 6.87
CA GLY A 46 3.20 -20.76 5.80
C GLY A 46 3.02 -20.20 4.39
N ASP A 47 3.31 -21.02 3.40
CA ASP A 47 3.25 -20.69 1.96
C ASP A 47 1.91 -20.10 1.53
N ASN A 48 0.78 -20.60 2.10
CA ASN A 48 -0.56 -20.08 1.80
C ASN A 48 -0.79 -18.61 2.18
N HIS A 49 -0.07 -18.11 3.19
CA HIS A 49 -0.12 -16.69 3.59
C HIS A 49 0.50 -15.82 2.48
N TYR A 50 1.74 -16.14 2.10
CA TYR A 50 2.45 -15.39 1.06
C TYR A 50 1.76 -15.51 -0.30
N ASP A 51 1.20 -16.68 -0.63
CA ASP A 51 0.43 -16.89 -1.86
C ASP A 51 -0.83 -16.02 -1.93
N THR A 52 -1.56 -15.90 -0.81
CA THR A 52 -2.76 -15.05 -0.73
C THR A 52 -2.41 -13.58 -0.89
N ILE A 53 -1.35 -13.09 -0.23
CA ILE A 53 -0.87 -11.71 -0.38
C ILE A 53 -0.39 -11.45 -1.81
N SER A 54 0.34 -12.39 -2.39
CA SER A 54 0.81 -12.30 -3.77
C SER A 54 -0.36 -12.25 -4.77
N ALA A 55 -1.37 -13.09 -4.58
CA ALA A 55 -2.57 -13.09 -5.40
C ALA A 55 -3.36 -11.77 -5.25
N PHE A 56 -3.49 -11.25 -4.03
CA PHE A 56 -4.13 -9.96 -3.76
C PHE A 56 -3.47 -8.82 -4.55
N ILE A 57 -2.14 -8.71 -4.45
CA ILE A 57 -1.38 -7.67 -5.15
C ILE A 57 -1.50 -7.83 -6.66
N LYS A 58 -1.34 -9.07 -7.16
CA LYS A 58 -1.43 -9.38 -8.60
C LYS A 58 -2.82 -9.10 -9.17
N SER A 59 -3.87 -9.29 -8.40
CA SER A 59 -5.24 -8.98 -8.80
C SER A 59 -5.46 -7.48 -8.96
N MET A 60 -4.99 -6.66 -8.03
CA MET A 60 -5.04 -5.19 -8.17
C MET A 60 -4.21 -4.71 -9.36
N ARG A 61 -2.99 -5.24 -9.51
CA ARG A 61 -2.08 -4.93 -10.64
C ARG A 61 -2.69 -5.34 -11.97
N GLY A 62 -3.32 -6.51 -12.02
CA GLY A 62 -3.95 -7.08 -13.22
C GLY A 62 -5.33 -6.51 -13.54
N SER A 63 -5.82 -5.53 -12.76
CA SER A 63 -7.12 -4.88 -12.96
C SER A 63 -8.32 -5.83 -12.84
N ASP A 64 -8.25 -6.78 -11.92
CA ASP A 64 -9.35 -7.66 -11.55
C ASP A 64 -9.90 -7.29 -10.16
N PRO A 65 -10.93 -6.42 -10.06
CA PRO A 65 -11.49 -5.98 -8.79
C PRO A 65 -12.19 -7.10 -8.03
N ASP A 66 -12.81 -8.06 -8.72
CA ASP A 66 -13.52 -9.17 -8.07
C ASP A 66 -12.54 -10.09 -7.36
N ALA A 67 -11.45 -10.47 -8.02
CA ALA A 67 -10.40 -11.25 -7.41
C ALA A 67 -9.71 -10.48 -6.27
N ALA A 68 -9.45 -9.18 -6.45
CA ALA A 68 -8.83 -8.35 -5.43
C ALA A 68 -9.68 -8.28 -4.13
N VAL A 69 -10.99 -8.09 -4.25
CA VAL A 69 -11.92 -8.09 -3.11
C VAL A 69 -12.03 -9.48 -2.49
N TYR A 70 -12.00 -10.55 -3.30
CA TYR A 70 -12.01 -11.91 -2.78
C TYR A 70 -10.79 -12.21 -1.91
N TYR A 71 -9.58 -11.86 -2.38
CA TYR A 71 -8.37 -12.07 -1.60
C TYR A 71 -8.26 -11.14 -0.39
N LEU A 72 -8.79 -9.91 -0.48
CA LEU A 72 -8.99 -9.04 0.68
C LEU A 72 -9.85 -9.73 1.75
N ALA A 73 -11.00 -10.25 1.36
CA ALA A 73 -11.91 -10.95 2.26
C ALA A 73 -11.25 -12.19 2.89
N LYS A 74 -10.47 -12.95 2.12
CA LYS A 74 -9.70 -14.11 2.60
C LYS A 74 -8.67 -13.71 3.67
N MET A 75 -7.93 -12.61 3.47
CA MET A 75 -6.97 -12.08 4.44
C MET A 75 -7.68 -11.58 5.72
N LEU A 76 -8.77 -10.82 5.58
CA LEU A 76 -9.55 -10.30 6.72
C LEU A 76 -10.18 -11.43 7.53
N TYR A 77 -10.72 -12.46 6.86
CA TYR A 77 -11.28 -13.64 7.52
C TYR A 77 -10.23 -14.42 8.33
N ALA A 78 -9.01 -14.50 7.82
CA ALA A 78 -7.88 -15.11 8.49
C ALA A 78 -7.32 -14.27 9.65
N GLY A 79 -7.79 -13.04 9.82
CA GLY A 79 -7.36 -12.12 10.87
C GLY A 79 -6.03 -11.44 10.57
N GLU A 80 -5.74 -11.18 9.29
CA GLU A 80 -4.59 -10.38 8.89
C GLU A 80 -4.67 -8.96 9.46
N ASP A 81 -3.52 -8.35 9.71
CA ASP A 81 -3.45 -6.98 10.19
C ASP A 81 -3.97 -6.01 9.12
N ILE A 82 -5.02 -5.25 9.47
CA ILE A 82 -5.62 -4.25 8.58
C ILE A 82 -4.63 -3.16 8.16
N LYS A 83 -3.65 -2.84 9.02
CA LYS A 83 -2.58 -1.88 8.69
C LYS A 83 -1.62 -2.44 7.66
N PHE A 84 -1.31 -3.72 7.75
CA PHE A 84 -0.51 -4.41 6.73
C PHE A 84 -1.23 -4.40 5.38
N ILE A 85 -2.53 -4.74 5.35
CA ILE A 85 -3.34 -4.70 4.13
C ILE A 85 -3.36 -3.30 3.53
N ALA A 86 -3.66 -2.27 4.33
CA ALA A 86 -3.68 -0.87 3.88
C ALA A 86 -2.33 -0.44 3.29
N ARG A 87 -1.21 -0.82 3.92
CA ARG A 87 0.13 -0.56 3.39
C ARG A 87 0.35 -1.21 2.02
N ARG A 88 -0.13 -2.43 1.79
CA ARG A 88 -0.02 -3.09 0.48
C ARG A 88 -0.82 -2.38 -0.60
N ILE A 89 -1.99 -1.84 -0.26
CA ILE A 89 -2.80 -1.02 -1.17
C ILE A 89 -2.06 0.27 -1.54
N MET A 90 -1.47 0.99 -0.57
CA MET A 90 -0.67 2.20 -0.83
C MET A 90 0.52 1.94 -1.75
N ILE A 91 1.22 0.82 -1.54
CA ILE A 91 2.36 0.44 -2.40
C ILE A 91 1.86 0.20 -3.82
N CYS A 92 0.79 -0.60 -4.00
CA CYS A 92 0.22 -0.89 -5.32
C CYS A 92 -0.27 0.39 -6.03
N ALA A 93 -0.87 1.33 -5.29
CA ALA A 93 -1.29 2.63 -5.82
C ALA A 93 -0.13 3.45 -6.37
N SER A 94 1.06 3.37 -5.77
CA SER A 94 2.26 4.09 -6.25
C SER A 94 3.04 3.31 -7.30
N GLU A 95 3.20 1.99 -7.12
CA GLU A 95 4.02 1.12 -7.95
C GLU A 95 3.35 0.81 -9.29
N ASP A 96 2.05 0.46 -9.26
CA ASP A 96 1.33 -0.09 -10.41
C ASP A 96 0.39 0.92 -11.09
N VAL A 97 -0.18 1.88 -10.32
CA VAL A 97 -1.02 2.96 -10.86
C VAL A 97 -0.18 4.21 -11.13
N GLY A 98 0.59 4.64 -10.14
CA GLY A 98 1.50 5.79 -10.25
C GLY A 98 0.80 7.04 -10.78
N ASN A 99 1.44 7.70 -11.74
CA ASN A 99 0.95 8.94 -12.35
C ASN A 99 -0.13 8.72 -13.42
N ALA A 100 -0.52 7.47 -13.73
CA ALA A 100 -1.68 7.23 -14.59
C ALA A 100 -2.99 7.67 -13.92
N ASP A 101 -3.07 7.55 -12.58
CA ASP A 101 -4.12 8.14 -11.76
C ASP A 101 -3.56 8.52 -10.38
N PRO A 102 -3.11 9.77 -10.18
CA PRO A 102 -2.54 10.23 -8.91
C PRO A 102 -3.52 10.14 -7.74
N MET A 103 -4.82 10.10 -8.00
CA MET A 103 -5.85 10.00 -6.96
C MET A 103 -5.80 8.63 -6.27
N ALA A 104 -5.30 7.59 -6.92
CA ALA A 104 -5.19 6.25 -6.34
C ALA A 104 -4.39 6.24 -5.02
N LEU A 105 -3.25 6.95 -4.99
CA LEU A 105 -2.45 7.07 -3.76
C LEU A 105 -3.20 7.86 -2.68
N THR A 106 -3.89 8.94 -3.05
CA THR A 106 -4.70 9.75 -2.11
C THR A 106 -5.80 8.90 -1.46
N VAL A 107 -6.53 8.12 -2.26
CA VAL A 107 -7.57 7.19 -1.78
C VAL A 107 -6.97 6.14 -0.84
N ALA A 108 -5.85 5.53 -1.22
CA ALA A 108 -5.18 4.51 -0.42
C ALA A 108 -4.67 5.06 0.93
N VAL A 109 -4.09 6.26 0.95
CA VAL A 109 -3.63 6.93 2.18
C VAL A 109 -4.81 7.28 3.08
N SER A 110 -5.89 7.85 2.53
CA SER A 110 -7.11 8.18 3.27
C SER A 110 -7.74 6.93 3.89
N ALA A 111 -7.79 5.82 3.14
CA ALA A 111 -8.26 4.54 3.65
C ALA A 111 -7.38 4.03 4.79
N SER A 112 -6.05 4.10 4.67
CA SER A 112 -5.12 3.70 5.73
C SER A 112 -5.36 4.46 7.04
N GLN A 113 -5.53 5.77 6.95
CA GLN A 113 -5.81 6.61 8.12
C GLN A 113 -7.19 6.32 8.74
N ALA A 114 -8.19 6.06 7.90
CA ALA A 114 -9.54 5.78 8.36
C ALA A 114 -9.64 4.41 9.06
N VAL A 115 -9.01 3.36 8.55
CA VAL A 115 -9.06 2.03 9.17
C VAL A 115 -8.38 2.01 10.53
N GLU A 116 -7.34 2.82 10.75
CA GLU A 116 -6.70 2.95 12.06
C GLU A 116 -7.62 3.54 13.13
N ARG A 117 -8.48 4.49 12.73
CA ARG A 117 -9.41 5.19 13.64
C ARG A 117 -10.67 4.37 13.92
N ILE A 118 -11.17 3.67 12.91
CA ILE A 118 -12.47 2.98 12.96
C ILE A 118 -12.31 1.54 13.46
N GLY A 119 -11.31 0.81 12.95
CA GLY A 119 -11.12 -0.60 13.29
C GLY A 119 -12.17 -1.53 12.67
N MET A 120 -12.06 -2.81 12.99
CA MET A 120 -13.01 -3.84 12.53
C MET A 120 -14.30 -3.80 13.36
N PRO A 121 -15.47 -4.13 12.76
CA PRO A 121 -15.65 -4.70 11.43
C PRO A 121 -15.75 -3.66 10.30
N GLU A 122 -15.96 -2.40 10.56
CA GLU A 122 -16.28 -1.38 9.55
C GLU A 122 -15.08 -1.07 8.64
N ALA A 123 -13.84 -1.28 9.11
CA ALA A 123 -12.62 -1.13 8.30
C ALA A 123 -12.63 -1.96 7.01
N GLN A 124 -13.34 -3.10 6.98
CA GLN A 124 -13.48 -3.92 5.76
C GLN A 124 -14.14 -3.17 4.60
N ILE A 125 -15.08 -2.27 4.90
CA ILE A 125 -15.80 -1.47 3.90
C ILE A 125 -14.84 -0.47 3.26
N ILE A 126 -14.05 0.21 4.09
CA ILE A 126 -13.05 1.22 3.67
C ILE A 126 -11.96 0.56 2.83
N LEU A 127 -11.45 -0.60 3.27
CA LEU A 127 -10.45 -1.35 2.52
C LEU A 127 -11.00 -1.83 1.17
N SER A 128 -12.25 -2.30 1.12
CA SER A 128 -12.90 -2.73 -0.13
C SER A 128 -13.03 -1.57 -1.12
N GLN A 129 -13.40 -0.37 -0.66
CA GLN A 129 -13.47 0.83 -1.50
C GLN A 129 -12.10 1.16 -2.10
N ALA A 130 -11.04 1.17 -1.28
CA ALA A 130 -9.69 1.47 -1.77
C ALA A 130 -9.18 0.41 -2.74
N VAL A 131 -9.42 -0.86 -2.46
CA VAL A 131 -9.03 -2.00 -3.32
C VAL A 131 -9.70 -1.92 -4.69
N THR A 132 -11.01 -1.70 -4.72
CA THR A 132 -11.75 -1.59 -6.00
C THR A 132 -11.28 -0.39 -6.80
N TYR A 133 -11.04 0.75 -6.14
CA TYR A 133 -10.49 1.93 -6.81
C TYR A 133 -9.13 1.64 -7.46
N VAL A 134 -8.18 1.12 -6.69
CA VAL A 134 -6.83 0.81 -7.18
C VAL A 134 -6.86 -0.27 -8.27
N ALA A 135 -7.72 -1.29 -8.13
CA ALA A 135 -7.84 -2.34 -9.13
C ALA A 135 -8.38 -1.83 -10.46
N THR A 136 -9.34 -0.89 -10.44
CA THR A 136 -9.97 -0.35 -11.66
C THR A 136 -9.25 0.87 -12.25
N ALA A 137 -8.30 1.47 -11.54
CA ALA A 137 -7.52 2.60 -12.03
C ALA A 137 -6.63 2.21 -13.22
N PRO A 138 -6.33 3.14 -14.14
CA PRO A 138 -5.31 2.95 -15.17
C PRO A 138 -3.97 2.57 -14.54
N LYS A 139 -3.18 1.76 -15.25
CA LYS A 139 -1.90 1.25 -14.73
C LYS A 139 -0.71 1.89 -15.42
N SER A 140 0.29 2.29 -14.63
CA SER A 140 1.61 2.71 -15.11
C SER A 140 2.65 2.54 -14.01
N ASN A 141 3.68 1.77 -14.28
CA ASN A 141 4.83 1.62 -13.39
C ASN A 141 6.00 2.53 -13.80
N ALA A 142 5.78 3.52 -14.66
CA ALA A 142 6.84 4.38 -15.20
C ALA A 142 7.63 5.11 -14.09
N ALA A 143 6.94 5.65 -13.07
CA ALA A 143 7.59 6.33 -11.96
C ALA A 143 8.42 5.36 -11.08
N CYS A 144 7.94 4.13 -10.91
CA CYS A 144 8.65 3.07 -10.19
C CYS A 144 9.93 2.67 -10.95
N ASN A 145 9.83 2.39 -12.25
CA ASN A 145 10.98 2.05 -13.08
C ASN A 145 12.00 3.19 -13.12
N ALA A 146 11.54 4.43 -13.29
CA ALA A 146 12.41 5.60 -13.36
C ALA A 146 13.33 5.74 -12.13
N ILE A 147 12.80 5.56 -10.91
CA ILE A 147 13.64 5.65 -9.71
C ILE A 147 14.59 4.46 -9.59
N PHE A 148 14.19 3.25 -9.97
CA PHE A 148 15.08 2.10 -9.92
C PHE A 148 16.22 2.23 -10.93
N ASP A 149 15.95 2.67 -12.15
CA ASP A 149 16.96 2.91 -13.20
C ASP A 149 17.93 4.02 -12.78
N ALA A 150 17.40 5.14 -12.25
CA ALA A 150 18.22 6.22 -11.73
C ALA A 150 19.11 5.76 -10.57
N MET A 151 18.58 4.97 -9.63
CA MET A 151 19.36 4.42 -8.51
C MET A 151 20.46 3.46 -8.99
N ALA A 152 20.20 2.68 -10.02
CA ALA A 152 21.20 1.82 -10.64
C ALA A 152 22.33 2.67 -11.30
N SER A 153 21.95 3.71 -12.04
CA SER A 153 22.90 4.64 -12.67
C SER A 153 23.80 5.32 -11.62
N VAL A 154 23.21 5.89 -10.57
CA VAL A 154 23.98 6.56 -9.49
C VAL A 154 24.98 5.63 -8.80
N LYS A 155 24.68 4.33 -8.68
CA LYS A 155 25.60 3.36 -8.07
C LYS A 155 26.82 3.05 -8.93
N HIS A 156 26.70 3.17 -10.23
CA HIS A 156 27.75 2.72 -11.17
C HIS A 156 28.50 3.86 -11.84
N THR A 157 27.96 5.08 -11.86
CA THR A 157 28.55 6.22 -12.57
C THR A 157 28.87 7.34 -11.59
N LYS A 158 30.14 7.79 -11.59
CA LYS A 158 30.51 9.04 -10.91
C LYS A 158 30.14 10.19 -11.82
N THR A 159 29.33 11.08 -11.33
CA THR A 159 28.83 12.23 -12.08
C THR A 159 29.19 13.53 -11.41
N THR A 160 29.29 14.59 -12.18
CA THR A 160 29.47 15.96 -11.69
C THR A 160 28.27 16.79 -12.04
N VAL A 161 27.67 17.47 -11.07
CA VAL A 161 26.56 18.39 -11.32
C VAL A 161 27.01 19.47 -12.29
N PRO A 162 26.29 19.74 -13.41
CA PRO A 162 26.62 20.80 -14.36
C PRO A 162 26.85 22.15 -13.66
N SER A 163 27.88 22.90 -14.05
CA SER A 163 28.33 24.10 -13.31
C SER A 163 27.24 25.17 -13.18
N HIS A 164 26.39 25.34 -14.19
CA HIS A 164 25.27 26.28 -14.17
C HIS A 164 24.16 25.89 -13.17
N LEU A 165 24.09 24.63 -12.74
CA LEU A 165 23.13 24.15 -11.73
C LEU A 165 23.72 24.11 -10.31
N GLN A 166 25.03 24.33 -10.17
CA GLN A 166 25.67 24.34 -8.84
C GLN A 166 25.27 25.59 -8.06
N ASP A 167 25.23 25.46 -6.73
CA ASP A 167 24.86 26.56 -5.85
C ASP A 167 25.79 27.77 -6.00
N ALA A 168 25.21 28.94 -6.25
CA ALA A 168 25.91 30.20 -6.44
C ALA A 168 25.78 31.16 -5.24
N HIS A 169 25.14 30.75 -4.12
CA HIS A 169 24.80 31.65 -3.01
C HIS A 169 25.94 31.89 -2.01
N TYR A 170 27.06 31.18 -2.12
CA TYR A 170 28.17 31.34 -1.20
C TYR A 170 29.31 32.21 -1.77
N LYS A 171 30.10 32.86 -0.87
CA LYS A 171 31.24 33.68 -1.27
C LYS A 171 32.27 32.87 -2.06
N GLY A 172 32.56 33.29 -3.29
CA GLY A 172 33.53 32.63 -4.16
C GLY A 172 32.92 31.68 -5.19
N ALA A 173 31.62 31.32 -5.11
CA ALA A 173 30.96 30.46 -6.07
C ALA A 173 31.11 30.94 -7.54
N GLN A 174 30.95 32.26 -7.75
CA GLN A 174 31.16 32.86 -9.08
C GLN A 174 32.58 32.72 -9.64
N LYS A 175 33.60 32.73 -8.77
CA LYS A 175 35.02 32.50 -9.20
C LYS A 175 35.24 31.06 -9.68
N LEU A 176 34.39 30.14 -9.22
CA LEU A 176 34.41 28.72 -9.61
C LEU A 176 33.46 28.45 -10.79
N GLY A 177 32.77 29.45 -11.33
CA GLY A 177 31.86 29.32 -12.43
C GLY A 177 30.48 28.75 -12.06
N HIS A 178 30.16 28.64 -10.75
CA HIS A 178 28.91 28.07 -10.29
C HIS A 178 27.75 29.00 -10.59
N GLY A 179 26.65 28.44 -11.11
CA GLY A 179 25.44 29.17 -11.45
C GLY A 179 25.51 30.04 -12.69
N ILE A 180 26.71 30.16 -13.33
CA ILE A 180 26.86 30.98 -14.54
C ILE A 180 26.16 30.31 -15.70
N GLY A 181 25.29 31.06 -16.38
CA GLY A 181 24.53 30.57 -17.54
C GLY A 181 23.23 29.83 -17.20
N TYR A 182 22.87 29.72 -15.91
CA TYR A 182 21.59 29.16 -15.56
C TYR A 182 20.43 30.00 -16.11
N LYS A 183 19.51 29.35 -16.81
CA LYS A 183 18.31 29.95 -17.38
C LYS A 183 17.13 29.70 -16.42
N TYR A 184 16.64 30.76 -15.78
CA TYR A 184 15.50 30.65 -14.88
C TYR A 184 14.21 30.48 -15.68
N ALA A 185 13.60 29.32 -15.64
CA ALA A 185 12.46 28.93 -16.50
C ALA A 185 11.27 29.90 -16.42
N HIS A 186 11.00 30.48 -15.23
CA HIS A 186 9.89 31.44 -15.07
C HIS A 186 10.05 32.76 -15.86
N ASN A 187 11.25 33.07 -16.35
CA ASN A 187 11.48 34.24 -17.22
C ASN A 187 11.14 33.96 -18.71
N TYR A 188 10.73 32.74 -19.04
CA TYR A 188 10.46 32.30 -20.40
C TYR A 188 8.98 31.97 -20.61
N PRO A 189 8.46 32.05 -21.85
CA PRO A 189 7.09 31.66 -22.16
C PRO A 189 6.76 30.25 -21.68
N HIS A 190 5.57 30.07 -21.15
CA HIS A 190 5.09 28.78 -20.61
C HIS A 190 5.97 28.22 -19.48
N HIS A 191 6.84 29.03 -18.86
CA HIS A 191 7.78 28.61 -17.83
C HIS A 191 8.69 27.45 -18.28
N TYR A 192 9.05 27.45 -19.57
CA TYR A 192 9.87 26.42 -20.18
C TYR A 192 11.04 27.05 -20.94
N VAL A 193 12.22 26.48 -20.78
CA VAL A 193 13.43 26.80 -21.54
C VAL A 193 14.29 25.55 -21.66
N GLU A 194 14.81 25.34 -22.85
CA GLU A 194 15.74 24.26 -23.09
C GLU A 194 17.09 24.56 -22.42
N GLN A 195 17.50 23.69 -21.50
CA GLN A 195 18.84 23.67 -20.93
C GLN A 195 19.14 22.25 -20.43
N GLN A 196 20.41 21.96 -20.26
CA GLN A 196 20.84 20.68 -19.73
C GLN A 196 20.63 20.62 -18.19
N TYR A 197 20.07 19.52 -17.69
CA TYR A 197 19.90 19.26 -16.28
C TYR A 197 20.65 18.02 -15.82
N LEU A 198 20.86 17.03 -16.68
CA LEU A 198 21.63 15.84 -16.35
C LEU A 198 23.14 16.10 -16.50
N PRO A 199 23.98 15.41 -15.71
CA PRO A 199 25.42 15.36 -15.94
C PRO A 199 25.78 14.87 -17.33
N ASP A 200 26.97 15.26 -17.83
CA ASP A 200 27.46 14.85 -19.15
C ASP A 200 27.71 13.34 -19.26
N GLU A 201 27.86 12.68 -18.11
CA GLU A 201 28.17 11.24 -18.03
C GLU A 201 26.93 10.35 -18.12
N ILE A 202 25.69 10.92 -18.18
CA ILE A 202 24.42 10.21 -18.19
C ILE A 202 23.72 10.31 -19.56
#